data_5863038bc9aed5e654e49427b9fc207e
#
_entry.id   5863038bc9aed5e654e49427b9fc207e
#
_cell.length_a   1.000
_cell.length_b   1.000
_cell.length_c   1.000
_cell.angle_alpha   90.00
_cell.angle_beta   90.00
_cell.angle_gamma   90.00
#
_symmetry.space_group_name_H-M   'P 1'
#
loop_
_entity.id
_entity.type
_entity.pdbx_description
1 polymer ?
#
loop_
_entity_poly.entity_id
_entity_poly.type
_entity_poly.pdbx_seq_one_letter_code
_entity_poly.pdbx_strand_id
1 'polypeptide(L)'
;LEAIKPFLIEHGVTVTINEQIIAHDPVPTIQSTATISDGENAIHATALVGVDLDQKGMQTAQQFGAASTYGKKYALGNLLLIDDTEDADSGAKPSAAVDKIKQAAKPVITTAQLAKAKDYITAGGDIKAIESKYKLTAADKKELTSTVK
;
A
#
# COMPACT_ATOMS: atom_id res chain seq x y z
N LEU A 1 2.66 4.03 1.36
CA LEU A 1 3.33 4.65 2.54
C LEU A 1 2.46 5.72 3.21
N GLU A 2 1.70 6.54 2.47
CA GLU A 2 0.84 7.58 3.07
C GLU A 2 -0.16 7.01 4.08
N ALA A 3 -0.72 5.83 3.82
CA ALA A 3 -1.73 5.20 4.67
C ALA A 3 -1.22 4.80 6.06
N ILE A 4 0.09 4.59 6.24
CA ILE A 4 0.67 4.19 7.53
C ILE A 4 1.12 5.38 8.38
N LYS A 5 1.32 6.57 7.79
CA LYS A 5 1.81 7.75 8.50
C LYS A 5 1.03 8.12 9.76
N PRO A 6 -0.34 8.11 9.76
CA PRO A 6 -1.10 8.39 10.97
C PRO A 6 -0.78 7.43 12.12
N PHE A 7 -0.60 6.15 11.81
CA PHE A 7 -0.28 5.12 12.82
C PHE A 7 1.14 5.30 13.36
N LEU A 8 2.11 5.67 12.51
CA LEU A 8 3.47 5.94 12.95
C LEU A 8 3.51 7.12 13.94
N ILE A 9 2.74 8.19 13.65
CA ILE A 9 2.62 9.36 14.54
C ILE A 9 1.94 8.96 15.85
N GLU A 10 0.83 8.23 15.80
CA GLU A 10 0.08 7.78 16.96
C GLU A 10 0.93 6.95 17.93
N HIS A 11 1.79 6.09 17.38
CA HIS A 11 2.66 5.22 18.18
C HIS A 11 4.06 5.81 18.43
N GLY A 12 4.34 7.04 17.99
CA GLY A 12 5.63 7.70 18.19
C GLY A 12 6.80 6.99 17.52
N VAL A 13 6.55 6.26 16.43
CA VAL A 13 7.58 5.51 15.70
C VAL A 13 7.91 6.17 14.36
N THR A 14 9.16 5.98 13.92
CA THR A 14 9.67 6.44 12.63
C THR A 14 10.05 5.27 11.74
N VAL A 15 9.85 5.40 10.44
CA VAL A 15 10.34 4.45 9.43
C VAL A 15 11.32 5.16 8.52
N THR A 16 12.51 4.60 8.41
CA THR A 16 13.57 5.09 7.52
C THR A 16 14.02 3.99 6.56
N ILE A 17 14.54 4.41 5.40
CA ILE A 17 15.17 3.49 4.46
C ILE A 17 16.55 4.02 4.13
N ASN A 18 17.56 3.17 4.29
CA ASN A 18 18.92 3.43 3.89
C ASN A 18 19.31 2.50 2.74
N GLU A 19 20.09 3.02 1.78
CA GLU A 19 20.55 2.26 0.63
C GLU A 19 22.06 2.41 0.49
N GLN A 20 22.71 1.30 0.13
CA GLN A 20 24.15 1.27 -0.19
C GLN A 20 24.44 0.26 -1.29
N ILE A 21 25.48 0.53 -2.06
CA ILE A 21 26.01 -0.45 -3.02
C ILE A 21 27.01 -1.31 -2.27
N ILE A 22 26.78 -2.62 -2.24
CA ILE A 22 27.59 -3.58 -1.48
C ILE A 22 28.44 -4.50 -2.35
N ALA A 23 28.13 -4.59 -3.64
CA ALA A 23 28.88 -5.40 -4.60
C ALA A 23 28.88 -4.70 -5.96
N HIS A 24 29.94 -4.98 -6.74
CA HIS A 24 30.10 -4.45 -8.09
C HIS A 24 30.31 -5.55 -9.14
N ASP A 25 30.64 -6.76 -8.72
CA ASP A 25 30.90 -7.93 -9.57
C ASP A 25 30.09 -9.13 -9.06
N PRO A 26 29.38 -9.89 -9.93
CA PRO A 26 29.27 -9.71 -11.38
C PRO A 26 28.35 -8.56 -11.80
N VAL A 27 27.50 -8.05 -10.92
CA VAL A 27 26.63 -6.88 -11.14
C VAL A 27 26.62 -5.99 -9.91
N PRO A 28 26.46 -4.67 -10.06
CA PRO A 28 26.25 -3.79 -8.92
C PRO A 28 25.02 -4.24 -8.14
N THR A 29 25.15 -4.37 -6.82
CA THR A 29 24.06 -4.81 -5.95
C THR A 29 23.75 -3.72 -4.93
N ILE A 30 22.49 -3.30 -4.91
CA ILE A 30 21.94 -2.35 -3.92
C ILE A 30 21.40 -3.14 -2.75
N GLN A 31 21.87 -2.81 -1.57
CA GLN A 31 21.27 -3.21 -0.30
C GLN A 31 20.36 -2.10 0.19
N SER A 32 19.07 -2.39 0.33
CA SER A 32 18.08 -1.48 0.93
C SER A 32 17.72 -2.02 2.30
N THR A 33 17.89 -1.18 3.35
CA THR A 33 17.54 -1.52 4.73
C THR A 33 16.43 -0.62 5.20
N ALA A 34 15.27 -1.17 5.48
CA ALA A 34 14.16 -0.50 6.12
C ALA A 34 14.25 -0.68 7.63
N THR A 35 14.06 0.38 8.39
CA THR A 35 14.15 0.39 9.85
C THR A 35 12.91 1.07 10.42
N ILE A 36 12.28 0.47 11.43
CA ILE A 36 11.29 1.11 12.30
C ILE A 36 11.89 1.29 13.69
N SER A 37 11.72 2.47 14.27
CA SER A 37 12.30 2.81 15.59
C SER A 37 11.36 3.70 16.39
N ASP A 38 11.32 3.48 17.71
CA ASP A 38 10.66 4.32 18.70
C ASP A 38 11.63 5.34 19.35
N GLY A 39 12.88 5.37 18.88
CA GLY A 39 13.96 6.22 19.42
C GLY A 39 14.88 5.51 20.42
N GLU A 40 14.42 4.46 21.09
CA GLU A 40 15.21 3.63 22.00
C GLU A 40 15.56 2.28 21.38
N ASN A 41 14.57 1.67 20.72
CA ASN A 41 14.68 0.38 20.06
C ASN A 41 14.48 0.52 18.56
N ALA A 42 15.05 -0.41 17.82
CA ALA A 42 14.84 -0.48 16.37
C ALA A 42 14.82 -1.93 15.88
N ILE A 43 13.95 -2.19 14.93
CA ILE A 43 13.97 -3.41 14.12
C ILE A 43 14.20 -3.04 12.67
N HIS A 44 14.86 -3.91 11.93
CA HIS A 44 15.17 -3.66 10.53
C HIS A 44 15.02 -4.91 9.69
N ALA A 45 14.75 -4.70 8.42
CA ALA A 45 14.78 -5.74 7.41
C ALA A 45 15.52 -5.24 6.18
N THR A 46 16.17 -6.16 5.49
CA THR A 46 17.05 -5.84 4.36
C THR A 46 16.58 -6.58 3.12
N ALA A 47 16.73 -5.93 1.96
CA ALA A 47 16.59 -6.53 0.65
C ALA A 47 17.82 -6.25 -0.20
N LEU A 48 18.19 -7.20 -1.06
CA LEU A 48 19.29 -7.09 -2.00
C LEU A 48 18.74 -7.14 -3.42
N VAL A 49 19.14 -6.18 -4.27
CA VAL A 49 18.71 -6.11 -5.66
C VAL A 49 19.90 -5.84 -6.56
N GLY A 50 20.16 -6.74 -7.49
CA GLY A 50 21.16 -6.54 -8.54
C GLY A 50 20.68 -5.50 -9.57
N VAL A 51 21.61 -4.69 -10.07
CA VAL A 51 21.36 -3.73 -11.15
C VAL A 51 21.74 -4.38 -12.47
N ASP A 52 20.74 -4.65 -13.32
CA ASP A 52 20.99 -5.16 -14.66
C ASP A 52 21.46 -4.02 -15.58
N LEU A 53 22.78 -3.93 -15.80
CA LEU A 53 23.39 -2.91 -16.65
C LEU A 53 23.25 -3.21 -18.16
N ASP A 54 22.87 -4.42 -18.51
CA ASP A 54 22.71 -4.85 -19.91
C ASP A 54 21.28 -4.68 -20.44
N GLN A 55 20.37 -4.14 -19.63
CA GLN A 55 18.98 -3.95 -20.02
C GLN A 55 18.86 -2.94 -21.17
N LYS A 56 18.49 -3.45 -22.35
CA LYS A 56 18.37 -2.64 -23.57
C LYS A 56 17.27 -1.56 -23.41
N GLY A 57 17.60 -0.35 -23.86
CA GLY A 57 16.67 0.75 -23.93
C GLY A 57 16.54 1.56 -22.61
N MET A 58 17.28 1.22 -21.57
CA MET A 58 17.34 1.99 -20.33
C MET A 58 18.73 2.60 -20.13
N GLN A 59 18.75 3.87 -19.71
CA GLN A 59 20.00 4.51 -19.28
C GLN A 59 20.40 3.99 -17.89
N THR A 60 21.70 3.98 -17.60
CA THR A 60 22.25 3.49 -16.31
C THR A 60 21.55 4.11 -15.10
N ALA A 61 21.29 5.40 -15.12
CA ALA A 61 20.55 6.05 -14.03
C ALA A 61 19.13 5.49 -13.82
N GLN A 62 18.45 5.10 -14.89
CA GLN A 62 17.12 4.47 -14.82
C GLN A 62 17.20 3.05 -14.28
N GLN A 63 18.25 2.29 -14.63
CA GLN A 63 18.49 0.93 -14.14
C GLN A 63 18.72 0.95 -12.61
N PHE A 64 19.57 1.87 -12.12
CA PHE A 64 19.75 2.09 -10.68
C PHE A 64 18.46 2.54 -9.99
N GLY A 65 17.71 3.47 -10.60
CA GLY A 65 16.42 3.94 -10.07
C GLY A 65 15.38 2.82 -9.97
N ALA A 66 15.32 1.94 -10.95
CA ALA A 66 14.46 0.75 -10.91
C ALA A 66 14.88 -0.20 -9.78
N ALA A 67 16.16 -0.57 -9.71
CA ALA A 67 16.67 -1.44 -8.66
C ALA A 67 16.45 -0.87 -7.24
N SER A 68 16.67 0.44 -7.05
CA SER A 68 16.39 1.16 -5.80
C SER A 68 14.89 1.08 -5.44
N THR A 69 14.00 1.26 -6.41
CA THR A 69 12.56 1.17 -6.17
C THR A 69 12.15 -0.23 -5.70
N TYR A 70 12.65 -1.26 -6.36
CA TYR A 70 12.42 -2.65 -5.95
C TYR A 70 13.03 -2.94 -4.57
N GLY A 71 14.28 -2.51 -4.33
CA GLY A 71 14.94 -2.70 -3.04
C GLY A 71 14.15 -2.11 -1.87
N LYS A 72 13.67 -0.88 -2.02
CA LYS A 72 12.80 -0.21 -1.02
C LYS A 72 11.49 -0.96 -0.79
N LYS A 73 10.84 -1.40 -1.88
CA LYS A 73 9.60 -2.16 -1.80
C LYS A 73 9.79 -3.46 -1.00
N TYR A 74 10.79 -4.25 -1.35
CA TYR A 74 11.06 -5.52 -0.68
C TYR A 74 11.55 -5.34 0.75
N ALA A 75 12.42 -4.36 1.03
CA ALA A 75 12.85 -4.09 2.40
C ALA A 75 11.68 -3.68 3.32
N LEU A 76 10.76 -2.85 2.82
CA LEU A 76 9.54 -2.48 3.55
C LEU A 76 8.57 -3.65 3.68
N GLY A 77 8.38 -4.44 2.62
CA GLY A 77 7.56 -5.64 2.67
C GLY A 77 8.06 -6.63 3.72
N ASN A 78 9.37 -6.89 3.75
CA ASN A 78 10.00 -7.74 4.74
C ASN A 78 9.87 -7.18 6.17
N LEU A 79 10.05 -5.86 6.36
CA LEU A 79 9.93 -5.22 7.67
C LEU A 79 8.51 -5.31 8.24
N LEU A 80 7.52 -5.10 7.39
CA LEU A 80 6.11 -5.06 7.78
C LEU A 80 5.39 -6.40 7.60
N LEU A 81 6.11 -7.45 7.17
CA LEU A 81 5.58 -8.78 6.85
C LEU A 81 4.40 -8.70 5.87
N ILE A 82 4.50 -7.79 4.90
CA ILE A 82 3.51 -7.63 3.84
C ILE A 82 3.94 -8.49 2.66
N ASP A 83 3.16 -9.52 2.37
CA ASP A 83 3.31 -10.30 1.16
C ASP A 83 2.49 -9.66 0.03
N ASP A 84 3.17 -9.31 -1.06
CA ASP A 84 2.54 -8.72 -2.26
C ASP A 84 2.08 -9.82 -3.23
N THR A 85 2.31 -11.06 -2.92
CA THR A 85 1.83 -12.20 -3.71
C THR A 85 0.33 -12.39 -3.45
N GLU A 86 -0.51 -11.79 -4.29
CA GLU A 86 -1.73 -12.49 -4.65
C GLU A 86 -1.25 -13.78 -5.32
N ASP A 87 -1.25 -14.85 -4.55
CA ASP A 87 -0.95 -16.19 -5.04
C ASP A 87 -1.95 -16.49 -6.17
N ALA A 88 -1.51 -16.32 -7.41
CA ALA A 88 -2.35 -16.52 -8.59
C ALA A 88 -2.91 -17.96 -8.67
N ASP A 89 -2.27 -18.90 -7.96
CA ASP A 89 -2.70 -20.29 -7.84
C ASP A 89 -3.64 -20.56 -6.66
N SER A 90 -3.76 -19.64 -5.70
CA SER A 90 -4.50 -19.95 -4.47
C SER A 90 -6.01 -19.95 -4.64
N GLY A 91 -6.59 -19.38 -5.69
CA GLY A 91 -8.06 -19.28 -5.84
C GLY A 91 -8.77 -18.81 -4.55
N ALA A 92 -8.00 -18.46 -3.53
CA ALA A 92 -8.47 -18.09 -2.22
C ALA A 92 -8.95 -16.64 -2.27
N LYS A 93 -10.22 -16.44 -1.94
CA LYS A 93 -10.77 -15.11 -1.67
C LYS A 93 -9.90 -14.41 -0.61
N PRO A 94 -9.65 -13.10 -0.74
CA PRO A 94 -8.89 -12.33 0.25
C PRO A 94 -9.39 -12.64 1.66
N SER A 95 -8.46 -12.89 2.60
CA SER A 95 -8.85 -13.20 3.97
C SER A 95 -9.62 -12.02 4.56
N ALA A 96 -10.61 -12.30 5.40
CA ALA A 96 -11.44 -11.28 6.06
C ALA A 96 -10.62 -10.21 6.86
N ALA A 97 -9.34 -10.51 7.12
CA ALA A 97 -8.39 -9.57 7.73
C ALA A 97 -7.91 -8.50 6.74
N VAL A 98 -7.62 -8.87 5.48
CA VAL A 98 -7.19 -7.92 4.43
C VAL A 98 -8.34 -6.99 4.04
N ASP A 99 -9.57 -7.51 4.01
CA ASP A 99 -10.76 -6.71 3.76
C ASP A 99 -11.03 -5.71 4.89
N LYS A 100 -10.75 -6.08 6.15
CA LYS A 100 -10.84 -5.17 7.30
C LYS A 100 -9.82 -4.03 7.22
N ILE A 101 -8.59 -4.32 6.79
CA ILE A 101 -7.55 -3.30 6.63
C ILE A 101 -7.89 -2.36 5.45
N LYS A 102 -8.35 -2.90 4.32
CA LYS A 102 -8.80 -2.08 3.18
C LYS A 102 -10.01 -1.22 3.53
N GLN A 103 -10.94 -1.71 4.38
CA GLN A 103 -12.08 -0.92 4.86
C GLN A 103 -11.70 0.13 5.90
N ALA A 104 -10.71 -0.14 6.76
CA ALA A 104 -10.22 0.84 7.74
C ALA A 104 -9.51 2.04 7.08
N ALA A 105 -8.91 1.84 5.90
CA ALA A 105 -8.23 2.90 5.15
C ALA A 105 -9.17 3.79 4.32
N LYS A 106 -10.47 3.46 4.21
CA LYS A 106 -11.42 4.27 3.44
C LYS A 106 -11.89 5.48 4.28
N PRO A 107 -11.93 6.69 3.69
CA PRO A 107 -12.49 7.85 4.37
C PRO A 107 -13.97 7.63 4.68
N VAL A 108 -14.42 8.09 5.83
CA VAL A 108 -15.85 8.08 6.17
C VAL A 108 -16.56 9.05 5.22
N ILE A 109 -17.72 8.63 4.69
CA ILE A 109 -18.49 9.47 3.77
C ILE A 109 -19.01 10.70 4.52
N THR A 110 -18.81 11.90 3.96
CA THR A 110 -19.37 13.14 4.52
C THR A 110 -20.81 13.34 4.03
N THR A 111 -21.57 14.18 4.73
CA THR A 111 -22.97 14.49 4.37
C THR A 111 -23.11 15.02 2.94
N ALA A 112 -22.15 15.86 2.49
CA ALA A 112 -22.14 16.39 1.12
C ALA A 112 -21.84 15.31 0.07
N GLN A 113 -20.99 14.33 0.42
CA GLN A 113 -20.68 13.20 -0.44
C GLN A 113 -21.83 12.19 -0.47
N LEU A 114 -22.54 12.01 0.64
CA LEU A 114 -23.72 11.16 0.72
C LEU A 114 -24.85 11.68 -0.17
N ALA A 115 -25.07 13.01 -0.25
CA ALA A 115 -26.04 13.61 -1.16
C ALA A 115 -25.70 13.29 -2.63
N LYS A 116 -24.43 13.48 -3.03
CA LYS A 116 -23.97 13.12 -4.40
C LYS A 116 -24.07 11.63 -4.69
N ALA A 117 -23.85 10.79 -3.67
CA ALA A 117 -24.00 9.34 -3.78
C ALA A 117 -25.46 8.93 -4.03
N LYS A 118 -26.42 9.61 -3.40
CA LYS A 118 -27.86 9.42 -3.69
C LYS A 118 -28.22 9.77 -5.11
N ASP A 119 -27.76 10.92 -5.60
CA ASP A 119 -27.99 11.35 -6.99
C ASP A 119 -27.43 10.30 -7.98
N TYR A 120 -26.22 9.78 -7.70
CA TYR A 120 -25.61 8.72 -8.50
C TYR A 120 -26.43 7.42 -8.52
N ILE A 121 -26.92 6.98 -7.35
CA ILE A 121 -27.80 5.79 -7.24
C ILE A 121 -29.12 6.00 -7.97
N THR A 122 -29.75 7.19 -7.83
CA THR A 122 -31.00 7.55 -8.53
C THR A 122 -30.81 7.55 -10.05
N ALA A 123 -29.60 7.88 -10.53
CA ALA A 123 -29.24 7.81 -11.94
C ALA A 123 -28.89 6.39 -12.44
N GLY A 124 -29.09 5.34 -11.62
CA GLY A 124 -28.84 3.93 -11.97
C GLY A 124 -27.43 3.44 -11.62
N GLY A 125 -26.68 4.17 -10.82
CA GLY A 125 -25.34 3.75 -10.36
C GLY A 125 -25.38 2.62 -9.33
N ASP A 126 -24.28 1.85 -9.23
CA ASP A 126 -24.16 0.73 -8.30
C ASP A 126 -23.64 1.18 -6.93
N ILE A 127 -24.30 0.79 -5.85
CA ILE A 127 -23.91 1.03 -4.47
C ILE A 127 -22.51 0.49 -4.16
N LYS A 128 -22.09 -0.60 -4.80
CA LYS A 128 -20.75 -1.17 -4.66
C LYS A 128 -19.64 -0.22 -5.08
N ALA A 129 -19.89 0.65 -6.05
CA ALA A 129 -18.96 1.68 -6.47
C ALA A 129 -18.72 2.72 -5.36
N ILE A 130 -19.74 3.04 -4.56
CA ILE A 130 -19.65 3.94 -3.41
C ILE A 130 -18.95 3.24 -2.25
N GLU A 131 -19.29 1.98 -1.97
CA GLU A 131 -18.64 1.16 -0.94
C GLU A 131 -17.15 0.89 -1.23
N SER A 132 -16.75 0.93 -2.50
CA SER A 132 -15.33 0.81 -2.87
C SER A 132 -14.51 2.04 -2.46
N LYS A 133 -15.11 3.24 -2.44
CA LYS A 133 -14.45 4.51 -2.20
C LYS A 133 -14.56 5.00 -0.75
N TYR A 134 -15.68 4.73 -0.09
CA TYR A 134 -15.99 5.29 1.22
C TYR A 134 -16.37 4.22 2.24
N LYS A 135 -16.08 4.49 3.51
CA LYS A 135 -16.62 3.74 4.63
C LYS A 135 -18.04 4.24 4.91
N LEU A 136 -19.02 3.36 4.73
CA LEU A 136 -20.44 3.66 4.98
C LEU A 136 -20.86 3.09 6.34
N THR A 137 -21.61 3.87 7.10
CA THR A 137 -22.29 3.38 8.30
C THR A 137 -23.54 2.56 7.92
N ALA A 138 -24.10 1.82 8.89
CA ALA A 138 -25.35 1.09 8.65
C ALA A 138 -26.53 2.03 8.29
N ALA A 139 -26.51 3.26 8.84
CA ALA A 139 -27.48 4.30 8.52
C ALA A 139 -27.32 4.79 7.07
N ASP A 140 -26.09 5.08 6.63
CA ASP A 140 -25.79 5.54 5.26
C ASP A 140 -26.21 4.49 4.21
N LYS A 141 -25.94 3.22 4.48
CA LYS A 141 -26.34 2.11 3.59
C LYS A 141 -27.86 2.01 3.45
N LYS A 142 -28.59 2.11 4.58
CA LYS A 142 -30.05 2.07 4.60
C LYS A 142 -30.63 3.25 3.82
N GLU A 143 -30.05 4.42 3.97
CA GLU A 143 -30.46 5.64 3.28
C GLU A 143 -30.22 5.58 1.77
N LEU A 144 -29.07 5.03 1.33
CA LEU A 144 -28.77 4.80 -0.09
C LEU A 144 -29.64 3.72 -0.71
N THR A 145 -29.97 2.66 0.04
CA THR A 145 -30.82 1.55 -0.47
C THR A 145 -32.29 1.97 -0.55
N SER A 146 -32.76 2.86 0.31
CA SER A 146 -34.14 3.37 0.26
C SER A 146 -34.40 4.35 -0.90
N THR A 147 -33.33 4.81 -1.57
CA THR A 147 -33.41 5.72 -2.72
C THR A 147 -33.62 4.97 -4.05
N VAL A 148 -33.43 3.65 -4.05
CA VAL A 148 -33.73 2.78 -5.20
C VAL A 148 -35.24 2.46 -5.17
N LYS A 149 -36.00 3.12 -6.01
CA LYS A 149 -37.40 2.78 -6.33
C LYS A 149 -37.46 2.28 -7.74
#